data_9f896eb6cda1ebd0cbe0f1849ccac01f
#
_entry.id   9f896eb6cda1ebd0cbe0f1849ccac01f
#
_cell.length_a   1.000
_cell.length_b   1.000
_cell.length_c   1.000
_cell.angle_alpha   90.00
_cell.angle_beta   90.00
_cell.angle_gamma   90.00
#
_symmetry.space_group_name_H-M   'P 1'
#
loop_
_entity.id
_entity.type
_entity.pdbx_description
1 polymer ?
#
loop_
_entity_poly.entity_id
_entity_poly.type
_entity_poly.pdbx_seq_one_letter_code
_entity_poly.pdbx_strand_id
1 'polypeptide(L)'
;MILPSASEVKDIRPDDIETLAKLDASGLIVAPMENFSDYLIRIEGVMSFTEKVTTELDKSGHFELDEKIVLPAENLIPESIIEEAAGITVPLYGITVCWVPGFFLSQSLGILWGGCSYTDSENNLNLFLVRSSFATRKKWFVYRRDELISHELCHAARAVLNDHTYEEYFAYQTSPKKTRRYLGGCFRTRFDALFFLLPIMTLLIAQISLTIIGRNIFPIWPFWIASGIFPAFLLIRNHCERRHIHRAGANLRKAGISRVNAVLFRSLTAEIKHFAKLKDSQQLIKYINERVESELRWRIIHYRFIADGE
;
A
#
# COMPACT_ATOMS: atom_id res chain seq x y z
N MET A 1 7.73 11.81 15.29
CA MET A 1 9.15 11.35 15.08
C MET A 1 9.76 12.31 14.09
N ILE A 2 10.87 12.95 14.43
CA ILE A 2 11.57 13.87 13.52
C ILE A 2 12.41 13.01 12.58
N LEU A 3 12.16 13.12 11.29
CA LEU A 3 12.99 12.48 10.27
C LEU A 3 14.33 13.24 10.14
N PRO A 4 15.42 12.56 9.79
CA PRO A 4 16.68 13.23 9.50
C PRO A 4 16.49 14.14 8.27
N SER A 5 17.19 15.27 8.27
CA SER A 5 17.34 16.11 7.06
C SER A 5 18.14 15.37 5.99
N ALA A 6 18.05 15.82 4.74
CA ALA A 6 18.82 15.22 3.64
C ALA A 6 20.34 15.24 3.90
N SER A 7 20.85 16.23 4.65
CA SER A 7 22.26 16.30 5.04
C SER A 7 22.62 15.27 6.11
N GLU A 8 21.75 15.02 7.09
CA GLU A 8 22.00 14.07 8.18
C GLU A 8 21.96 12.61 7.71
N VAL A 9 21.25 12.31 6.62
CA VAL A 9 21.22 10.97 6.02
C VAL A 9 22.61 10.50 5.62
N LYS A 10 23.48 11.41 5.17
CA LYS A 10 24.87 11.09 4.74
C LYS A 10 25.78 10.61 5.87
N ASP A 11 25.47 10.97 7.11
CA ASP A 11 26.27 10.64 8.29
C ASP A 11 25.92 9.28 8.90
N ILE A 12 24.86 8.62 8.38
CA ILE A 12 24.43 7.30 8.85
C ILE A 12 25.46 6.24 8.47
N ARG A 13 25.80 5.35 9.40
CA ARG A 13 26.76 4.27 9.20
C ARG A 13 26.06 2.92 8.93
N PRO A 14 26.70 2.00 8.21
CA PRO A 14 26.13 0.67 7.93
C PRO A 14 25.87 -0.20 9.17
N ASP A 15 26.57 0.06 10.26
CA ASP A 15 26.48 -0.63 11.55
C ASP A 15 25.46 0.03 12.50
N ASP A 16 24.98 1.22 12.21
CA ASP A 16 23.96 1.93 13.00
C ASP A 16 22.56 1.35 12.74
N ILE A 17 22.36 0.13 13.22
CA ILE A 17 21.08 -0.59 13.03
C ILE A 17 19.91 0.15 13.71
N GLU A 18 20.18 0.91 14.79
CA GLU A 18 19.13 1.65 15.49
C GLU A 18 18.57 2.78 14.63
N THR A 19 19.43 3.57 13.99
CA THR A 19 19.01 4.64 13.07
C THR A 19 18.30 4.06 11.84
N LEU A 20 18.82 2.96 11.26
CA LEU A 20 18.16 2.25 10.16
C LEU A 20 16.78 1.73 10.56
N ALA A 21 16.63 1.22 11.78
CA ALA A 21 15.35 0.77 12.32
C ALA A 21 14.36 1.94 12.53
N LYS A 22 14.84 3.15 12.90
CA LYS A 22 14.02 4.36 12.98
C LYS A 22 13.53 4.81 11.59
N LEU A 23 14.39 4.75 10.57
CA LEU A 23 13.99 5.02 9.19
C LEU A 23 12.93 4.03 8.70
N ASP A 24 13.11 2.75 8.94
CA ASP A 24 12.10 1.72 8.62
C ASP A 24 10.80 1.93 9.42
N ALA A 25 10.88 2.39 10.67
CA ALA A 25 9.71 2.76 11.47
C ALA A 25 8.96 3.96 10.89
N SER A 26 9.64 4.82 10.17
CA SER A 26 9.03 5.93 9.43
C SER A 26 8.47 5.50 8.07
N GLY A 27 8.45 4.20 7.76
CA GLY A 27 7.95 3.67 6.49
C GLY A 27 8.95 3.75 5.33
N LEU A 28 10.20 4.13 5.60
CA LEU A 28 11.30 4.12 4.62
C LEU A 28 11.93 2.72 4.57
N ILE A 29 11.18 1.77 4.03
CA ILE A 29 11.57 0.36 3.95
C ILE A 29 12.72 0.18 2.95
N VAL A 30 13.67 -0.71 3.25
CA VAL A 30 14.73 -1.09 2.31
C VAL A 30 14.16 -1.94 1.18
N ALA A 31 14.54 -1.63 -0.07
CA ALA A 31 14.14 -2.40 -1.24
C ALA A 31 14.78 -3.80 -1.25
N PRO A 32 14.19 -4.76 -1.99
CA PRO A 32 14.80 -6.05 -2.19
C PRO A 32 16.19 -5.92 -2.83
N MET A 33 17.18 -6.60 -2.25
CA MET A 33 18.59 -6.58 -2.72
C MET A 33 19.25 -5.21 -2.75
N GLU A 34 18.61 -4.18 -2.20
CA GLU A 34 19.19 -2.84 -2.09
C GLU A 34 20.34 -2.86 -1.09
N ASN A 35 21.51 -2.39 -1.52
CA ASN A 35 22.65 -2.21 -0.63
C ASN A 35 22.53 -0.93 0.20
N PHE A 36 23.40 -0.78 1.19
CA PHE A 36 23.36 0.35 2.10
C PHE A 36 23.53 1.72 1.38
N SER A 37 24.44 1.82 0.42
CA SER A 37 24.69 3.07 -0.29
C SER A 37 23.51 3.49 -1.16
N ASP A 38 22.92 2.54 -1.89
CA ASP A 38 21.75 2.81 -2.73
C ASP A 38 20.54 3.19 -1.87
N TYR A 39 20.37 2.54 -0.69
CA TYR A 39 19.35 2.90 0.27
C TYR A 39 19.49 4.36 0.73
N LEU A 40 20.68 4.79 1.14
CA LEU A 40 20.89 6.18 1.57
C LEU A 40 20.66 7.19 0.45
N ILE A 41 21.13 6.92 -0.77
CA ILE A 41 20.87 7.78 -1.93
C ILE A 41 19.37 7.94 -2.16
N ARG A 42 18.62 6.85 -2.07
CA ARG A 42 17.16 6.91 -2.23
C ARG A 42 16.48 7.69 -1.10
N ILE A 43 16.91 7.51 0.15
CA ILE A 43 16.37 8.26 1.29
C ILE A 43 16.69 9.76 1.15
N GLU A 44 17.92 10.13 0.76
CA GLU A 44 18.29 11.51 0.49
C GLU A 44 17.39 12.13 -0.60
N GLY A 45 17.13 11.38 -1.68
CA GLY A 45 16.21 11.82 -2.73
C GLY A 45 14.78 12.08 -2.23
N VAL A 46 14.25 11.19 -1.40
CA VAL A 46 12.93 11.35 -0.78
C VAL A 46 12.89 12.58 0.13
N MET A 47 13.92 12.79 0.98
CA MET A 47 13.98 13.97 1.86
C MET A 47 14.10 15.27 1.07
N SER A 48 14.98 15.29 0.06
CA SER A 48 15.14 16.45 -0.82
C SER A 48 13.85 16.81 -1.56
N PHE A 49 13.08 15.82 -1.98
CA PHE A 49 11.77 16.07 -2.58
C PHE A 49 10.79 16.70 -1.58
N THR A 50 10.70 16.14 -0.38
CA THR A 50 9.82 16.68 0.67
C THR A 50 10.21 18.14 1.03
N GLU A 51 11.49 18.42 1.16
CA GLU A 51 12.02 19.78 1.39
C GLU A 51 11.68 20.72 0.22
N LYS A 52 11.81 20.24 -1.02
CA LYS A 52 11.42 21.00 -2.22
C LYS A 52 9.94 21.36 -2.20
N VAL A 53 9.05 20.41 -1.95
CA VAL A 53 7.60 20.65 -1.86
C VAL A 53 7.31 21.71 -0.80
N THR A 54 7.85 21.57 0.40
CA THR A 54 7.66 22.55 1.49
C THR A 54 8.15 23.92 1.09
N THR A 55 9.35 24.02 0.51
CA THR A 55 9.95 25.29 0.09
C THR A 55 9.13 25.97 -1.01
N GLU A 56 8.60 25.24 -1.97
CA GLU A 56 7.75 25.80 -3.02
C GLU A 56 6.41 26.27 -2.47
N LEU A 57 5.78 25.51 -1.57
CA LEU A 57 4.55 25.92 -0.89
C LEU A 57 4.75 27.22 -0.09
N ASP A 58 5.88 27.36 0.62
CA ASP A 58 6.19 28.57 1.40
C ASP A 58 6.47 29.79 0.52
N LYS A 59 7.10 29.61 -0.64
CA LYS A 59 7.49 30.71 -1.54
C LYS A 59 6.38 31.17 -2.46
N SER A 60 5.68 30.23 -3.10
CA SER A 60 4.69 30.51 -4.17
C SER A 60 3.25 30.29 -3.72
N GLY A 61 3.03 29.69 -2.53
CA GLY A 61 1.70 29.31 -2.06
C GLY A 61 1.09 28.10 -2.76
N HIS A 62 1.82 27.45 -3.67
CA HIS A 62 1.38 26.26 -4.40
C HIS A 62 2.56 25.39 -4.83
N PHE A 63 2.27 24.12 -5.11
CA PHE A 63 3.20 23.17 -5.72
C PHE A 63 2.62 22.67 -7.05
N GLU A 64 3.42 22.70 -8.11
CA GLU A 64 3.05 22.20 -9.43
C GLU A 64 3.52 20.74 -9.58
N LEU A 65 2.56 19.81 -9.61
CA LEU A 65 2.85 18.39 -9.80
C LEU A 65 3.11 18.05 -11.26
N ASP A 66 2.33 18.66 -12.15
CA ASP A 66 2.39 18.53 -13.61
C ASP A 66 1.80 19.84 -14.21
N GLU A 67 2.01 20.10 -15.50
CA GLU A 67 1.47 21.27 -16.21
C GLU A 67 -0.03 21.52 -15.95
N LYS A 68 -0.78 20.48 -15.53
CA LYS A 68 -2.24 20.52 -15.32
C LYS A 68 -2.68 20.48 -13.86
N ILE A 69 -1.80 20.11 -12.92
CA ILE A 69 -2.17 19.87 -11.53
C ILE A 69 -1.36 20.81 -10.62
N VAL A 70 -2.05 21.84 -10.16
CA VAL A 70 -1.53 22.81 -9.19
C VAL A 70 -2.15 22.49 -7.83
N LEU A 71 -1.30 22.34 -6.81
CA LEU A 71 -1.66 21.96 -5.45
C LEU A 71 -1.42 23.16 -4.51
N PRO A 72 -2.48 23.91 -4.14
CA PRO A 72 -2.35 25.05 -3.23
C PRO A 72 -1.90 24.64 -1.83
N ALA A 73 -1.13 25.48 -1.15
CA ALA A 73 -0.67 25.27 0.22
C ALA A 73 -1.83 25.08 1.22
N GLU A 74 -2.96 25.77 1.01
CA GLU A 74 -4.17 25.65 1.81
C GLU A 74 -4.81 24.26 1.74
N ASN A 75 -4.48 23.48 0.70
CA ASN A 75 -4.97 22.12 0.50
C ASN A 75 -4.02 21.05 1.08
N LEU A 76 -2.89 21.43 1.65
CA LEU A 76 -1.99 20.50 2.32
C LEU A 76 -2.70 19.83 3.50
N ILE A 77 -2.54 18.53 3.62
CA ILE A 77 -3.15 17.76 4.71
C ILE A 77 -2.37 18.05 6.00
N PRO A 78 -3.02 18.54 7.07
CA PRO A 78 -2.37 18.82 8.33
C PRO A 78 -1.73 17.56 8.96
N GLU A 79 -0.59 17.73 9.64
CA GLU A 79 0.13 16.66 10.33
C GLU A 79 -0.78 15.88 11.31
N SER A 80 -1.67 16.57 12.03
CA SER A 80 -2.62 15.94 12.96
C SER A 80 -3.53 14.91 12.30
N ILE A 81 -3.83 15.07 11.01
CA ILE A 81 -4.62 14.10 10.23
C ILE A 81 -3.76 12.90 9.84
N ILE A 82 -2.47 13.12 9.54
CA ILE A 82 -1.50 12.05 9.28
C ILE A 82 -1.30 11.21 10.56
N GLU A 83 -1.21 11.84 11.72
CA GLU A 83 -1.11 11.18 13.02
C GLU A 83 -2.35 10.31 13.35
N GLU A 84 -3.56 10.76 12.99
CA GLU A 84 -4.76 9.92 13.09
C GLU A 84 -4.59 8.61 12.28
N ALA A 85 -4.00 8.69 11.09
CA ALA A 85 -3.72 7.53 10.24
C ALA A 85 -2.61 6.63 10.83
N ALA A 86 -1.58 7.21 11.43
CA ALA A 86 -0.51 6.48 12.12
C ALA A 86 -1.05 5.63 13.28
N GLY A 87 -2.11 6.08 13.96
CA GLY A 87 -2.83 5.29 14.96
C GLY A 87 -3.33 3.92 14.46
N ILE A 88 -3.50 3.77 13.14
CA ILE A 88 -3.89 2.51 12.49
C ILE A 88 -2.66 1.72 12.01
N THR A 89 -1.68 2.37 11.38
CA THR A 89 -0.54 1.69 10.75
C THR A 89 0.51 1.21 11.76
N VAL A 90 0.69 1.91 12.87
CA VAL A 90 1.64 1.53 13.93
C VAL A 90 1.29 0.18 14.58
N PRO A 91 0.05 -0.06 15.06
CA PRO A 91 -0.32 -1.36 15.62
C PRO A 91 -0.25 -2.50 14.60
N LEU A 92 -0.57 -2.22 13.31
CA LEU A 92 -0.59 -3.24 12.26
C LEU A 92 0.80 -3.60 11.76
N TYR A 93 1.63 -2.59 11.46
CA TYR A 93 2.86 -2.75 10.69
C TYR A 93 4.10 -2.13 11.34
N GLY A 94 3.93 -1.42 12.45
CA GLY A 94 5.03 -0.71 13.11
C GLY A 94 5.59 0.43 12.26
N ILE A 95 4.75 1.15 11.50
CA ILE A 95 5.16 2.28 10.67
C ILE A 95 4.36 3.54 10.96
N THR A 96 5.06 4.69 10.90
CA THR A 96 4.48 6.03 10.92
C THR A 96 5.00 6.79 9.70
N VAL A 97 4.21 6.87 8.63
CA VAL A 97 4.62 7.55 7.40
C VAL A 97 4.23 9.02 7.49
N CYS A 98 5.21 9.92 7.70
CA CYS A 98 4.98 11.36 7.83
C CYS A 98 5.73 12.21 6.79
N TRP A 99 6.52 11.57 5.93
CA TRP A 99 7.35 12.24 4.93
C TRP A 99 6.65 12.40 3.56
N VAL A 100 5.51 11.75 3.37
CA VAL A 100 4.77 11.84 2.11
C VAL A 100 3.82 13.02 2.18
N PRO A 101 4.00 14.08 1.38
CA PRO A 101 3.06 15.19 1.34
C PRO A 101 1.71 14.73 0.80
N GLY A 102 0.64 15.09 1.48
CA GLY A 102 -0.72 14.79 1.08
C GLY A 102 -1.52 16.06 0.83
N PHE A 103 -2.41 16.04 -0.17
CA PHE A 103 -3.23 17.20 -0.51
C PHE A 103 -4.69 16.86 -0.65
N PHE A 104 -5.55 17.78 -0.23
CA PHE A 104 -6.97 17.74 -0.54
C PHE A 104 -7.22 18.25 -1.95
N LEU A 105 -7.68 17.38 -2.84
CA LEU A 105 -7.95 17.77 -4.22
C LEU A 105 -9.34 18.36 -4.35
N SER A 106 -9.44 19.61 -4.85
CA SER A 106 -10.70 20.36 -5.00
C SER A 106 -11.55 19.90 -6.18
N GLN A 107 -10.96 19.26 -7.20
CA GLN A 107 -11.68 18.79 -8.38
C GLN A 107 -12.50 17.54 -8.06
N SER A 108 -13.75 17.51 -8.54
CA SER A 108 -14.65 16.37 -8.38
C SER A 108 -14.32 15.28 -9.40
N LEU A 109 -13.51 14.30 -9.01
CA LEU A 109 -13.19 13.11 -9.81
C LEU A 109 -14.26 12.01 -9.74
N GLY A 110 -15.52 12.38 -9.44
CA GLY A 110 -16.64 11.47 -9.33
C GLY A 110 -17.00 11.10 -7.88
N ILE A 111 -18.22 10.55 -7.71
CA ILE A 111 -18.79 10.26 -6.38
C ILE A 111 -18.02 9.15 -5.65
N LEU A 112 -17.49 8.17 -6.38
CA LEU A 112 -16.82 7.01 -5.78
C LEU A 112 -15.32 7.22 -5.57
N TRP A 113 -14.75 8.32 -6.06
CA TRP A 113 -13.33 8.61 -5.87
C TRP A 113 -13.07 9.08 -4.44
N GLY A 114 -12.15 8.44 -3.75
CA GLY A 114 -11.75 8.78 -2.38
C GLY A 114 -10.38 9.42 -2.31
N GLY A 115 -9.40 8.86 -3.02
CA GLY A 115 -8.02 9.28 -3.05
C GLY A 115 -7.17 8.41 -3.96
N CYS A 116 -5.93 8.79 -4.18
CA CYS A 116 -4.91 8.01 -4.86
C CYS A 116 -3.52 8.43 -4.38
N SER A 117 -2.57 7.51 -4.37
CA SER A 117 -1.16 7.81 -4.27
C SER A 117 -0.57 8.04 -5.67
N TYR A 118 0.34 9.00 -5.75
CA TYR A 118 1.14 9.27 -6.93
C TYR A 118 2.59 8.96 -6.57
N THR A 119 3.18 7.99 -7.26
CA THR A 119 4.56 7.57 -7.06
C THR A 119 5.26 7.61 -8.40
N ASP A 120 6.30 8.42 -8.50
CA ASP A 120 7.23 8.44 -9.61
C ASP A 120 8.61 8.03 -9.09
N SER A 121 9.00 6.80 -9.38
CA SER A 121 10.27 6.24 -8.92
C SER A 121 11.49 6.85 -9.61
N GLU A 122 11.34 7.44 -10.80
CA GLU A 122 12.44 8.08 -11.52
C GLU A 122 12.82 9.41 -10.87
N ASN A 123 11.83 10.15 -10.36
CA ASN A 123 12.02 11.46 -9.73
C ASN A 123 11.92 11.42 -8.20
N ASN A 124 11.83 10.25 -7.56
CA ASN A 124 11.57 10.07 -6.14
C ASN A 124 10.32 10.81 -5.63
N LEU A 125 9.32 10.99 -6.51
CA LEU A 125 8.09 11.67 -6.20
C LEU A 125 7.14 10.71 -5.48
N ASN A 126 6.81 11.02 -4.24
CA ASN A 126 5.75 10.31 -3.51
C ASN A 126 4.83 11.35 -2.90
N LEU A 127 3.60 11.40 -3.36
CA LEU A 127 2.54 12.20 -2.77
C LEU A 127 1.21 11.47 -2.85
N PHE A 128 0.25 11.86 -2.01
CA PHE A 128 -1.09 11.31 -2.11
C PHE A 128 -2.13 12.44 -2.17
N LEU A 129 -3.19 12.17 -2.91
CA LEU A 129 -4.29 13.08 -3.13
C LEU A 129 -5.55 12.49 -2.50
N VAL A 130 -6.27 13.29 -1.75
CA VAL A 130 -7.49 12.88 -1.06
C VAL A 130 -8.61 13.87 -1.42
N ARG A 131 -9.83 13.37 -1.50
CA ARG A 131 -11.00 14.19 -1.80
C ARG A 131 -11.15 15.36 -0.82
N SER A 132 -11.39 16.57 -1.34
CA SER A 132 -11.51 17.82 -0.56
C SER A 132 -12.57 17.77 0.54
N SER A 133 -13.65 17.00 0.36
CA SER A 133 -14.68 16.83 1.42
C SER A 133 -14.13 16.23 2.72
N PHE A 134 -12.96 15.58 2.69
CA PHE A 134 -12.29 15.06 3.88
C PHE A 134 -11.50 16.11 4.68
N ALA A 135 -11.31 17.32 4.14
CA ALA A 135 -10.72 18.41 4.92
C ALA A 135 -11.59 18.74 6.15
N THR A 136 -12.91 18.75 5.98
CA THR A 136 -13.87 19.09 7.05
C THR A 136 -14.65 17.89 7.62
N ARG A 137 -14.69 16.77 6.90
CA ARG A 137 -15.52 15.61 7.28
C ARG A 137 -14.67 14.37 7.52
N LYS A 138 -14.89 13.68 8.63
CA LYS A 138 -14.26 12.38 8.92
C LYS A 138 -14.83 11.22 8.09
N LYS A 139 -16.00 11.40 7.45
CA LYS A 139 -16.67 10.39 6.62
C LYS A 139 -17.23 11.01 5.35
N TRP A 140 -17.09 10.29 4.25
CA TRP A 140 -17.74 10.59 2.98
C TRP A 140 -18.27 9.29 2.37
N PHE A 141 -19.59 9.20 2.19
CA PHE A 141 -20.28 8.01 1.69
C PHE A 141 -19.87 6.76 2.48
N VAL A 142 -19.11 5.84 1.87
CA VAL A 142 -18.64 4.59 2.50
C VAL A 142 -17.23 4.71 3.09
N TYR A 143 -16.52 5.80 2.83
CA TYR A 143 -15.12 6.00 3.19
C TYR A 143 -14.98 6.76 4.51
N ARG A 144 -13.95 6.41 5.28
CA ARG A 144 -13.46 7.18 6.42
C ARG A 144 -12.11 7.80 6.05
N ARG A 145 -11.85 9.03 6.50
CA ARG A 145 -10.63 9.77 6.22
C ARG A 145 -9.38 9.04 6.73
N ASP A 146 -9.41 8.66 8.01
CA ASP A 146 -8.32 7.94 8.68
C ASP A 146 -7.99 6.61 7.98
N GLU A 147 -9.00 5.84 7.61
CA GLU A 147 -8.86 4.59 6.86
C GLU A 147 -8.23 4.81 5.48
N LEU A 148 -8.72 5.82 4.74
CA LEU A 148 -8.26 6.10 3.39
C LEU A 148 -6.80 6.57 3.39
N ILE A 149 -6.46 7.51 4.28
CA ILE A 149 -5.08 8.00 4.40
C ILE A 149 -4.14 6.87 4.81
N SER A 150 -4.52 6.05 5.81
CA SER A 150 -3.71 4.89 6.21
C SER A 150 -3.49 3.91 5.05
N HIS A 151 -4.49 3.74 4.17
CA HIS A 151 -4.42 2.92 2.97
C HIS A 151 -3.35 3.46 2.00
N GLU A 152 -3.41 4.75 1.66
CA GLU A 152 -2.45 5.39 0.76
C GLU A 152 -1.02 5.41 1.35
N LEU A 153 -0.88 5.63 2.65
CA LEU A 153 0.41 5.57 3.33
C LEU A 153 1.02 4.16 3.34
N CYS A 154 0.19 3.10 3.34
CA CYS A 154 0.67 1.73 3.15
C CYS A 154 1.25 1.54 1.74
N HIS A 155 0.61 2.08 0.71
CA HIS A 155 1.14 2.05 -0.65
C HIS A 155 2.47 2.79 -0.75
N ALA A 156 2.55 4.01 -0.21
CA ALA A 156 3.79 4.80 -0.21
C ALA A 156 4.96 4.06 0.47
N ALA A 157 4.73 3.43 1.61
CA ALA A 157 5.77 2.67 2.31
C ALA A 157 6.19 1.39 1.57
N ARG A 158 5.26 0.73 0.86
CA ARG A 158 5.53 -0.53 0.15
C ARG A 158 5.97 -0.36 -1.29
N ALA A 159 5.80 0.81 -1.88
CA ALA A 159 6.12 1.09 -3.29
C ALA A 159 7.51 0.57 -3.69
N VAL A 160 8.49 0.74 -2.80
CA VAL A 160 9.88 0.31 -2.97
C VAL A 160 10.04 -1.21 -3.15
N LEU A 161 9.11 -2.02 -2.66
CA LEU A 161 9.17 -3.48 -2.83
C LEU A 161 8.83 -3.92 -4.25
N ASN A 162 8.21 -3.06 -5.06
CA ASN A 162 7.76 -3.32 -6.43
C ASN A 162 7.02 -4.67 -6.58
N ASP A 163 6.18 -4.99 -5.60
CA ASP A 163 5.46 -6.25 -5.49
C ASP A 163 3.95 -6.02 -5.31
N HIS A 164 3.24 -5.95 -6.42
CA HIS A 164 1.83 -5.56 -6.46
C HIS A 164 0.85 -6.66 -5.99
N THR A 165 1.31 -7.91 -5.80
CA THR A 165 0.40 -9.05 -5.52
C THR A 165 -0.37 -8.88 -4.23
N TYR A 166 0.31 -8.46 -3.15
CA TYR A 166 -0.29 -8.30 -1.82
C TYR A 166 -0.44 -6.86 -1.37
N GLU A 167 -0.15 -5.91 -2.23
CA GLU A 167 -0.16 -4.49 -1.91
C GLU A 167 -1.55 -4.04 -1.41
N GLU A 168 -2.58 -4.30 -2.21
CA GLU A 168 -3.97 -4.04 -1.84
C GLU A 168 -4.42 -4.82 -0.59
N TYR A 169 -3.93 -6.06 -0.42
CA TYR A 169 -4.24 -6.82 0.78
C TYR A 169 -3.79 -6.07 2.04
N PHE A 170 -2.54 -5.60 2.08
CA PHE A 170 -2.01 -4.90 3.25
C PHE A 170 -2.67 -3.53 3.44
N ALA A 171 -2.87 -2.78 2.38
CA ALA A 171 -3.52 -1.48 2.44
C ALA A 171 -4.96 -1.59 2.99
N TYR A 172 -5.76 -2.55 2.55
CA TYR A 172 -7.12 -2.75 3.05
C TYR A 172 -7.21 -3.34 4.48
N GLN A 173 -6.13 -3.88 5.07
CA GLN A 173 -6.18 -4.25 6.50
C GLN A 173 -6.36 -3.05 7.42
N THR A 174 -6.08 -1.83 6.96
CA THR A 174 -6.37 -0.58 7.70
C THR A 174 -7.87 -0.33 7.89
N SER A 175 -8.72 -0.97 7.10
CA SER A 175 -10.18 -0.82 7.20
C SER A 175 -10.75 -1.47 8.47
N PRO A 176 -11.65 -0.79 9.22
CA PRO A 176 -12.38 -1.41 10.33
C PRO A 176 -13.42 -2.44 9.86
N LYS A 177 -13.86 -2.37 8.59
CA LYS A 177 -14.90 -3.24 8.04
C LYS A 177 -14.32 -4.56 7.51
N LYS A 178 -14.74 -5.70 8.06
CA LYS A 178 -14.31 -7.05 7.63
C LYS A 178 -14.56 -7.30 6.14
N THR A 179 -15.70 -6.84 5.62
CA THR A 179 -16.05 -6.99 4.19
C THR A 179 -15.07 -6.23 3.28
N ARG A 180 -14.69 -4.99 3.62
CA ARG A 180 -13.69 -4.24 2.86
C ARG A 180 -12.32 -4.88 2.95
N ARG A 181 -11.90 -5.30 4.14
CA ARG A 181 -10.65 -6.06 4.30
C ARG A 181 -10.61 -7.32 3.43
N TYR A 182 -11.75 -7.99 3.26
CA TYR A 182 -11.81 -9.20 2.43
C TYR A 182 -11.86 -8.89 0.94
N LEU A 183 -12.75 -8.00 0.50
CA LEU A 183 -13.01 -7.73 -0.91
C LEU A 183 -12.04 -6.73 -1.54
N GLY A 184 -11.38 -5.87 -0.75
CA GLY A 184 -10.50 -4.83 -1.25
C GLY A 184 -9.37 -5.33 -2.15
N GLY A 185 -8.81 -6.50 -1.85
CA GLY A 185 -7.78 -7.11 -2.67
C GLY A 185 -8.27 -7.84 -3.93
N CYS A 186 -9.57 -7.79 -4.27
CA CYS A 186 -10.08 -8.43 -5.48
C CYS A 186 -9.66 -7.72 -6.76
N PHE A 187 -9.72 -6.39 -6.77
CA PHE A 187 -9.30 -5.55 -7.90
C PHE A 187 -7.88 -5.02 -7.63
N ARG A 188 -6.93 -5.28 -8.55
CA ARG A 188 -5.51 -4.90 -8.41
C ARG A 188 -5.01 -4.12 -9.58
N THR A 189 -5.60 -4.35 -10.74
CA THR A 189 -5.24 -3.69 -11.97
C THR A 189 -6.46 -3.05 -12.60
N ARG A 190 -6.22 -2.03 -13.47
CA ARG A 190 -7.27 -1.46 -14.31
C ARG A 190 -7.98 -2.50 -15.18
N PHE A 191 -7.28 -3.55 -15.56
CA PHE A 191 -7.84 -4.65 -16.36
C PHE A 191 -8.83 -5.50 -15.56
N ASP A 192 -8.63 -5.67 -14.25
CA ASP A 192 -9.60 -6.38 -13.42
C ASP A 192 -10.97 -5.69 -13.45
N ALA A 193 -11.00 -4.35 -13.40
CA ALA A 193 -12.23 -3.58 -13.50
C ALA A 193 -12.85 -3.68 -14.91
N LEU A 194 -12.02 -3.61 -15.96
CA LEU A 194 -12.48 -3.73 -17.34
C LEU A 194 -13.11 -5.11 -17.60
N PHE A 195 -12.43 -6.21 -17.28
CA PHE A 195 -12.93 -7.56 -17.48
C PHE A 195 -14.11 -7.90 -16.58
N PHE A 196 -14.27 -7.20 -15.45
CA PHE A 196 -15.46 -7.29 -14.62
C PHE A 196 -16.67 -6.61 -15.28
N LEU A 197 -16.48 -5.41 -15.83
CA LEU A 197 -17.57 -4.59 -16.38
C LEU A 197 -17.99 -5.06 -17.78
N LEU A 198 -17.07 -5.52 -18.63
CA LEU A 198 -17.33 -5.86 -20.02
C LEU A 198 -18.43 -6.94 -20.16
N PRO A 199 -18.40 -8.10 -19.49
CA PRO A 199 -19.45 -9.09 -19.59
C PRO A 199 -20.80 -8.59 -19.06
N ILE A 200 -20.79 -7.74 -18.02
CA ILE A 200 -22.01 -7.16 -17.45
C ILE A 200 -22.66 -6.20 -18.45
N MET A 201 -21.86 -5.35 -19.10
CA MET A 201 -22.34 -4.44 -20.14
C MET A 201 -22.87 -5.21 -21.37
N THR A 202 -22.17 -6.29 -21.77
CA THR A 202 -22.63 -7.17 -22.86
C THR A 202 -23.96 -7.84 -22.53
N LEU A 203 -24.13 -8.33 -21.30
CA LEU A 203 -25.40 -8.88 -20.83
C LEU A 203 -26.52 -7.83 -20.87
N LEU A 204 -26.25 -6.62 -20.41
CA LEU A 204 -27.22 -5.51 -20.45
C LEU A 204 -27.65 -5.17 -21.88
N ILE A 205 -26.69 -5.05 -22.80
CA ILE A 205 -26.97 -4.80 -24.23
C ILE A 205 -27.80 -5.94 -24.83
N ALA A 206 -27.48 -7.20 -24.54
CA ALA A 206 -28.23 -8.34 -25.00
C ALA A 206 -29.68 -8.32 -24.49
N GLN A 207 -29.90 -7.99 -23.21
CA GLN A 207 -31.25 -7.88 -22.63
C GLN A 207 -32.05 -6.73 -23.27
N ILE A 208 -31.45 -5.56 -23.44
CA ILE A 208 -32.11 -4.42 -24.08
C ILE A 208 -32.48 -4.77 -25.53
N SER A 209 -31.56 -5.39 -26.29
CA SER A 209 -31.81 -5.79 -27.68
C SER A 209 -32.99 -6.74 -27.79
N LEU A 210 -33.07 -7.77 -26.93
CA LEU A 210 -34.20 -8.72 -26.92
C LEU A 210 -35.53 -8.03 -26.57
N THR A 211 -35.49 -7.07 -25.64
CA THR A 211 -36.68 -6.30 -25.24
C THR A 211 -37.20 -5.42 -26.39
N ILE A 212 -36.30 -4.74 -27.11
CA ILE A 212 -36.68 -3.86 -28.23
C ILE A 212 -37.20 -4.65 -29.42
N ILE A 213 -36.54 -5.75 -29.77
CA ILE A 213 -36.91 -6.57 -30.92
C ILE A 213 -38.18 -7.40 -30.66
N GLY A 214 -38.54 -7.64 -29.37
CA GLY A 214 -39.73 -8.36 -28.97
C GLY A 214 -39.73 -9.84 -29.33
N ARG A 215 -38.57 -10.44 -29.67
CA ARG A 215 -38.40 -11.83 -30.07
C ARG A 215 -37.22 -12.48 -29.35
N ASN A 216 -37.34 -13.76 -28.96
CA ASN A 216 -36.25 -14.57 -28.43
C ASN A 216 -35.34 -15.06 -29.58
N ILE A 217 -34.52 -14.16 -30.16
CA ILE A 217 -33.64 -14.45 -31.30
C ILE A 217 -32.47 -15.32 -30.90
N PHE A 218 -31.98 -15.15 -29.64
CA PHE A 218 -30.88 -15.93 -29.11
C PHE A 218 -31.06 -16.18 -27.60
N PRO A 219 -30.46 -17.25 -27.04
CA PRO A 219 -30.54 -17.55 -25.61
C PRO A 219 -29.74 -16.56 -24.80
N ILE A 220 -30.29 -16.05 -23.69
CA ILE A 220 -29.63 -15.05 -22.81
C ILE A 220 -28.76 -15.70 -21.73
N TRP A 221 -28.98 -16.97 -21.42
CA TRP A 221 -28.27 -17.66 -20.35
C TRP A 221 -26.73 -17.69 -20.49
N PRO A 222 -26.11 -17.75 -21.72
CA PRO A 222 -24.66 -17.72 -21.83
C PRO A 222 -24.07 -16.40 -21.33
N PHE A 223 -24.77 -15.26 -21.52
CA PHE A 223 -24.33 -13.96 -21.04
C PHE A 223 -24.38 -13.86 -19.52
N TRP A 224 -25.36 -14.52 -18.87
CA TRP A 224 -25.40 -14.64 -17.41
C TRP A 224 -24.20 -15.42 -16.88
N ILE A 225 -23.86 -16.54 -17.51
CA ILE A 225 -22.68 -17.33 -17.14
C ILE A 225 -21.41 -16.49 -17.34
N ALA A 226 -21.26 -15.86 -18.49
CA ALA A 226 -20.10 -15.02 -18.79
C ALA A 226 -19.92 -13.87 -17.77
N SER A 227 -21.02 -13.21 -17.35
CA SER A 227 -21.00 -12.16 -16.35
C SER A 227 -20.62 -12.66 -14.94
N GLY A 228 -20.83 -13.95 -14.65
CA GLY A 228 -20.48 -14.58 -13.36
C GLY A 228 -19.07 -15.16 -13.29
N ILE A 229 -18.47 -15.56 -14.41
CA ILE A 229 -17.17 -16.25 -14.44
C ILE A 229 -16.04 -15.37 -13.88
N PHE A 230 -15.94 -14.14 -14.35
CA PHE A 230 -14.84 -13.27 -13.93
C PHE A 230 -14.94 -12.82 -12.46
N PRO A 231 -16.10 -12.42 -11.93
CA PRO A 231 -16.26 -12.21 -10.48
C PRO A 231 -15.89 -13.45 -9.65
N ALA A 232 -16.30 -14.65 -10.07
CA ALA A 232 -15.92 -15.88 -9.40
C ALA A 232 -14.40 -16.10 -9.41
N PHE A 233 -13.75 -15.88 -10.55
CA PHE A 233 -12.28 -15.92 -10.67
C PHE A 233 -11.60 -14.94 -9.70
N LEU A 234 -12.08 -13.69 -9.63
CA LEU A 234 -11.52 -12.69 -8.71
C LEU A 234 -11.62 -13.12 -7.24
N LEU A 235 -12.77 -13.65 -6.85
CA LEU A 235 -13.00 -14.17 -5.49
C LEU A 235 -12.11 -15.37 -5.17
N ILE A 236 -11.98 -16.33 -6.09
CA ILE A 236 -11.11 -17.51 -5.93
C ILE A 236 -9.65 -17.08 -5.82
N ARG A 237 -9.18 -16.20 -6.73
CA ARG A 237 -7.82 -15.63 -6.69
C ARG A 237 -7.55 -14.98 -5.34
N ASN A 238 -8.42 -14.07 -4.90
CA ASN A 238 -8.29 -13.39 -3.62
C ASN A 238 -8.27 -14.38 -2.44
N HIS A 239 -9.15 -15.38 -2.45
CA HIS A 239 -9.20 -16.42 -1.42
C HIS A 239 -7.89 -17.22 -1.34
N CYS A 240 -7.37 -17.69 -2.48
CA CYS A 240 -6.11 -18.44 -2.54
C CYS A 240 -4.94 -17.65 -1.99
N GLU A 241 -4.82 -16.36 -2.34
CA GLU A 241 -3.73 -15.52 -1.89
C GLU A 241 -3.84 -15.17 -0.41
N ARG A 242 -5.03 -14.87 0.08
CA ARG A 242 -5.27 -14.72 1.53
C ARG A 242 -4.89 -15.98 2.30
N ARG A 243 -5.17 -17.16 1.74
CA ARG A 243 -4.76 -18.43 2.34
C ARG A 243 -3.24 -18.56 2.45
N HIS A 244 -2.47 -18.08 1.47
CA HIS A 244 -1.00 -18.04 1.57
C HIS A 244 -0.54 -17.14 2.72
N ILE A 245 -1.05 -15.91 2.81
CA ILE A 245 -0.70 -14.98 3.88
C ILE A 245 -1.07 -15.55 5.26
N HIS A 246 -2.26 -16.11 5.40
CA HIS A 246 -2.69 -16.70 6.68
C HIS A 246 -1.81 -17.89 7.09
N ARG A 247 -1.43 -18.75 6.13
CA ARG A 247 -0.50 -19.86 6.39
C ARG A 247 0.89 -19.37 6.75
N ALA A 248 1.43 -18.43 5.99
CA ALA A 248 2.71 -17.80 6.29
C ALA A 248 2.70 -17.19 7.70
N GLY A 249 1.66 -16.43 8.04
CA GLY A 249 1.51 -15.84 9.36
C GLY A 249 1.37 -16.87 10.49
N ALA A 250 0.70 -18.01 10.24
CA ALA A 250 0.61 -19.09 11.21
C ALA A 250 1.98 -19.76 11.43
N ASN A 251 2.76 -19.97 10.38
CA ASN A 251 4.09 -20.58 10.48
C ASN A 251 5.10 -19.66 11.17
N LEU A 252 5.06 -18.34 10.88
CA LEU A 252 5.88 -17.34 11.58
C LEU A 252 5.54 -17.28 13.08
N ARG A 253 4.26 -17.32 13.46
CA ARG A 253 3.86 -17.40 14.88
C ARG A 253 4.36 -18.67 15.56
N LYS A 254 4.29 -19.82 14.89
CA LYS A 254 4.84 -21.07 15.43
C LYS A 254 6.35 -21.02 15.64
N ALA A 255 7.06 -20.23 14.84
CA ALA A 255 8.48 -19.97 14.99
C ALA A 255 8.82 -18.92 16.07
N GLY A 256 7.83 -18.46 16.85
CA GLY A 256 8.05 -17.51 17.95
C GLY A 256 7.91 -16.03 17.57
N ILE A 257 7.64 -15.70 16.30
CA ILE A 257 7.56 -14.31 15.87
C ILE A 257 6.21 -13.70 16.28
N SER A 258 6.23 -12.70 17.15
CA SER A 258 5.03 -12.03 17.68
C SER A 258 4.45 -11.00 16.68
N ARG A 259 5.30 -10.18 16.06
CA ARG A 259 4.95 -9.08 15.16
C ARG A 259 4.76 -9.52 13.70
N VAL A 260 4.04 -10.62 13.47
CA VAL A 260 3.90 -11.28 12.15
C VAL A 260 3.44 -10.34 11.05
N ASN A 261 2.47 -9.46 11.32
CA ASN A 261 1.97 -8.55 10.29
C ASN A 261 3.03 -7.54 9.83
N ALA A 262 3.91 -7.09 10.73
CA ALA A 262 4.99 -6.17 10.41
C ALA A 262 6.06 -6.85 9.53
N VAL A 263 6.38 -8.12 9.81
CA VAL A 263 7.29 -8.95 9.00
C VAL A 263 6.69 -9.18 7.61
N LEU A 264 5.46 -9.67 7.53
CA LEU A 264 4.80 -9.93 6.25
C LEU A 264 4.62 -8.66 5.40
N PHE A 265 4.36 -7.52 6.03
CA PHE A 265 4.26 -6.22 5.35
C PHE A 265 5.54 -5.85 4.60
N ARG A 266 6.71 -6.27 5.09
CA ARG A 266 8.03 -6.05 4.50
C ARG A 266 8.52 -7.18 3.61
N SER A 267 7.74 -8.26 3.53
CA SER A 267 8.09 -9.46 2.75
C SER A 267 7.56 -9.37 1.33
N LEU A 268 8.30 -9.97 0.40
CA LEU A 268 7.89 -10.15 -0.99
C LEU A 268 6.87 -11.28 -1.15
N THR A 269 6.14 -11.28 -2.25
CA THR A 269 5.22 -12.37 -2.62
C THR A 269 5.90 -13.74 -2.59
N ALA A 270 7.13 -13.84 -3.11
CA ALA A 270 7.91 -15.07 -3.13
C ALA A 270 8.22 -15.57 -1.71
N GLU A 271 8.63 -14.66 -0.83
CA GLU A 271 8.92 -14.97 0.58
C GLU A 271 7.67 -15.40 1.35
N ILE A 272 6.55 -14.68 1.18
CA ILE A 272 5.26 -15.04 1.79
C ILE A 272 4.81 -16.44 1.35
N LYS A 273 4.92 -16.75 0.05
CA LYS A 273 4.60 -18.08 -0.47
C LYS A 273 5.57 -19.15 0.05
N HIS A 274 6.83 -18.80 0.25
CA HIS A 274 7.83 -19.69 0.84
C HIS A 274 7.50 -19.98 2.32
N PHE A 275 7.25 -18.95 3.12
CA PHE A 275 6.81 -19.10 4.52
C PHE A 275 5.52 -19.94 4.66
N ALA A 276 4.58 -19.79 3.71
CA ALA A 276 3.35 -20.59 3.70
C ALA A 276 3.59 -22.08 3.45
N LYS A 277 4.71 -22.45 2.82
CA LYS A 277 5.10 -23.85 2.52
C LYS A 277 5.91 -24.48 3.64
N LEU A 278 6.76 -23.71 4.32
CA LEU A 278 7.60 -24.19 5.41
C LEU A 278 6.75 -24.47 6.65
N LYS A 279 6.61 -25.76 7.00
CA LYS A 279 5.86 -26.21 8.18
C LYS A 279 6.75 -26.33 9.42
N ASP A 280 8.05 -26.52 9.20
CA ASP A 280 9.07 -26.65 10.25
C ASP A 280 9.61 -25.27 10.65
N SER A 281 9.45 -24.94 11.92
CA SER A 281 9.90 -23.67 12.49
C SER A 281 11.42 -23.53 12.41
N GLN A 282 12.19 -24.61 12.54
CA GLN A 282 13.66 -24.55 12.46
C GLN A 282 14.12 -24.19 11.05
N GLN A 283 13.49 -24.78 10.02
CA GLN A 283 13.80 -24.42 8.63
C GLN A 283 13.44 -22.98 8.31
N LEU A 284 12.34 -22.48 8.89
CA LEU A 284 11.91 -21.09 8.73
C LEU A 284 12.90 -20.12 9.39
N ILE A 285 13.33 -20.39 10.63
CA ILE A 285 14.34 -19.59 11.33
C ILE A 285 15.67 -19.63 10.55
N LYS A 286 16.11 -20.81 10.10
CA LYS A 286 17.31 -20.92 9.27
C LYS A 286 17.25 -20.07 8.03
N TYR A 287 16.13 -20.10 7.28
CA TYR A 287 15.94 -19.27 6.10
C TYR A 287 16.04 -17.77 6.45
N ILE A 288 15.41 -17.34 7.54
CA ILE A 288 15.48 -15.94 7.98
C ILE A 288 16.92 -15.55 8.32
N ASN A 289 17.67 -16.37 9.05
CA ASN A 289 19.04 -16.08 9.45
C ASN A 289 19.97 -15.96 8.22
N GLU A 290 19.83 -16.84 7.22
CA GLU A 290 20.57 -16.74 5.96
C GLU A 290 20.29 -15.40 5.23
N ARG A 291 19.06 -14.89 5.30
CA ARG A 291 18.71 -13.59 4.73
C ARG A 291 19.24 -12.42 5.55
N VAL A 292 19.26 -12.53 6.87
CA VAL A 292 19.83 -11.51 7.78
C VAL A 292 21.31 -11.29 7.48
N GLU A 293 22.05 -12.33 7.14
CA GLU A 293 23.47 -12.24 6.79
C GLU A 293 23.70 -11.56 5.42
N SER A 294 22.74 -11.71 4.48
CA SER A 294 22.93 -11.29 3.08
C SER A 294 22.17 -10.01 2.69
N GLU A 295 21.13 -9.63 3.41
CA GLU A 295 20.24 -8.52 3.01
C GLU A 295 20.04 -7.49 4.13
N LEU A 296 20.30 -6.22 3.83
CA LEU A 296 20.06 -5.11 4.77
C LEU A 296 18.61 -5.07 5.25
N ARG A 297 17.65 -5.30 4.37
CA ARG A 297 16.21 -5.33 4.71
C ARG A 297 15.91 -6.35 5.80
N TRP A 298 16.46 -7.58 5.69
CA TRP A 298 16.24 -8.63 6.68
C TRP A 298 16.99 -8.39 7.98
N ARG A 299 18.15 -7.72 7.95
CA ARG A 299 18.84 -7.26 9.18
C ARG A 299 17.95 -6.33 10.01
N ILE A 300 17.29 -5.35 9.35
CA ILE A 300 16.38 -4.40 10.01
C ILE A 300 15.11 -5.11 10.49
N ILE A 301 14.50 -5.99 9.68
CA ILE A 301 13.33 -6.78 10.07
C ILE A 301 13.65 -7.62 11.31
N HIS A 302 14.79 -8.30 11.33
CA HIS A 302 15.22 -9.13 12.45
C HIS A 302 15.39 -8.28 13.69
N TYR A 303 16.14 -7.20 13.64
CA TYR A 303 16.36 -6.29 14.75
C TYR A 303 15.04 -5.76 15.34
N ARG A 304 14.08 -5.37 14.51
CA ARG A 304 12.84 -4.73 14.96
C ARG A 304 11.76 -5.69 15.45
N PHE A 305 11.70 -6.91 14.94
CA PHE A 305 10.51 -7.75 15.08
C PHE A 305 10.79 -9.20 15.46
N ILE A 306 12.06 -9.61 15.50
CA ILE A 306 12.42 -11.02 15.73
C ILE A 306 13.37 -11.15 16.92
N ALA A 307 14.40 -10.30 17.03
CA ALA A 307 15.42 -10.38 18.07
C ALA A 307 14.89 -10.11 19.50
N ASP A 308 13.84 -9.29 19.65
CA ASP A 308 13.24 -8.96 20.97
C ASP A 308 12.30 -10.07 21.51
N GLY A 309 12.33 -11.24 20.94
CA GLY A 309 11.51 -12.40 21.34
C GLY A 309 12.19 -13.35 22.32
N GLU A 310 13.37 -12.96 22.86
CA GLU A 310 14.06 -13.70 23.93
C GLU A 310 13.82 -13.09 25.32
#